data_856d60d9a8abfbe116135cccaa773aa7
#
_entry.id   856d60d9a8abfbe116135cccaa773aa7
#
_cell.length_a   1.000
_cell.length_b   1.000
_cell.length_c   1.000
_cell.angle_alpha   90.00
_cell.angle_beta   90.00
_cell.angle_gamma   90.00
#
_symmetry.space_group_name_H-M   'P 1'
#
loop_
_entity.id
_entity.type
_entity.pdbx_description
1 polymer ?
#
loop_
_entity_poly.entity_id
_entity_poly.type
_entity_poly.pdbx_seq_one_letter_code
_entity_poly.pdbx_strand_id
1 'polypeptide(L)'
;TIFPWLEVSYICTLVHADHGSTYFPEQSWGKFTNQDRAFSARLRLWKEGWWKEWTPQIVLGLDDPTSHADHGGGELVAGNTSGSNNYATRYYLAVTKHLNFQNIGEWGVHAAFVYGNAKGMEHYKRPSFGTNFRFAFPETSIISKAANGLNLMAEYDARTCNVGFEYSFWKDYVNLVAELNNGKYFSGGLVFKVHLK
;
A
#
# COMPACT_ATOMS: atom_id res chain seq x y z
N THR A 1 6.68 -11.55 2.36
CA THR A 1 8.08 -11.26 2.76
C THR A 1 8.96 -12.45 2.43
N ILE A 2 10.10 -12.22 1.80
CA ILE A 2 11.09 -13.28 1.52
C ILE A 2 11.94 -13.53 2.77
N PHE A 3 12.35 -12.45 3.44
CA PHE A 3 13.07 -12.47 4.72
C PHE A 3 12.41 -11.50 5.68
N PRO A 4 12.63 -11.63 7.00
CA PRO A 4 12.06 -10.71 7.98
C PRO A 4 12.42 -9.23 7.77
N TRP A 5 13.47 -8.97 7.00
CA TRP A 5 13.99 -7.63 6.69
C TRP A 5 13.77 -7.20 5.23
N LEU A 6 13.28 -8.10 4.35
CA LEU A 6 13.04 -7.81 2.94
C LEU A 6 11.63 -8.27 2.53
N GLU A 7 10.85 -7.31 2.06
CA GLU A 7 9.57 -7.53 1.39
C GLU A 7 9.70 -7.16 -0.08
N VAL A 8 9.16 -8.01 -0.95
CA VAL A 8 9.00 -7.73 -2.38
C VAL A 8 7.56 -7.98 -2.73
N SER A 9 6.97 -7.10 -3.51
CA SER A 9 5.62 -7.25 -4.04
C SER A 9 5.59 -7.06 -5.56
N TYR A 10 4.68 -7.78 -6.19
CA TYR A 10 4.31 -7.61 -7.58
C TYR A 10 2.84 -7.20 -7.63
N ILE A 11 2.57 -6.13 -8.35
CA ILE A 11 1.23 -5.57 -8.50
C ILE A 11 0.89 -5.61 -9.99
N CYS A 12 -0.27 -6.16 -10.31
CA CYS A 12 -0.84 -6.08 -11.64
C CYS A 12 -2.18 -5.36 -11.55
N THR A 13 -2.25 -4.18 -12.13
CA THR A 13 -3.48 -3.38 -12.19
C THR A 13 -4.12 -3.55 -13.56
N LEU A 14 -5.37 -3.97 -13.58
CA LEU A 14 -6.17 -4.07 -14.80
C LEU A 14 -6.98 -2.79 -14.94
N VAL A 15 -6.86 -2.15 -16.11
CA VAL A 15 -7.53 -0.88 -16.39
C VAL A 15 -8.47 -1.05 -17.58
N HIS A 16 -9.63 -0.44 -17.48
CA HIS A 16 -10.55 -0.33 -18.61
C HIS A 16 -9.95 0.57 -19.69
N ALA A 17 -9.77 0.03 -20.89
CA ALA A 17 -9.30 0.78 -22.04
C ALA A 17 -10.45 1.08 -22.99
N ASP A 18 -10.55 2.32 -23.44
CA ASP A 18 -11.56 2.73 -24.42
C ASP A 18 -11.21 2.28 -25.84
N HIS A 19 -9.95 2.10 -26.17
CA HIS A 19 -9.49 1.66 -27.50
C HIS A 19 -8.20 0.86 -27.43
N GLY A 20 -8.24 -0.29 -28.12
CA GLY A 20 -7.16 -1.14 -28.55
C GLY A 20 -5.85 -1.16 -27.76
N SER A 21 -5.76 -2.03 -26.77
CA SER A 21 -4.49 -2.39 -26.18
C SER A 21 -3.64 -3.14 -27.22
N THR A 22 -2.36 -2.79 -27.32
CA THR A 22 -1.41 -3.47 -28.22
C THR A 22 -1.20 -4.93 -27.85
N TYR A 23 -1.47 -5.31 -26.59
CA TYR A 23 -1.27 -6.67 -26.06
C TYR A 23 -2.50 -7.53 -26.09
N PHE A 24 -3.68 -6.95 -25.91
CA PHE A 24 -4.94 -7.67 -25.85
C PHE A 24 -5.93 -7.00 -26.80
N PRO A 25 -6.12 -7.58 -27.99
CA PRO A 25 -7.13 -7.09 -28.92
C PRO A 25 -8.50 -7.13 -28.24
N GLU A 26 -9.31 -6.12 -28.48
CA GLU A 26 -10.66 -5.92 -27.92
C GLU A 26 -11.54 -7.16 -27.90
N GLN A 27 -11.31 -8.05 -28.86
CA GLN A 27 -12.10 -9.27 -29.06
C GLN A 27 -11.83 -10.36 -28.05
N SER A 28 -10.71 -10.30 -27.29
CA SER A 28 -10.31 -11.40 -26.41
C SER A 28 -10.63 -11.21 -24.94
N TRP A 29 -10.71 -9.98 -24.43
CA TRP A 29 -10.82 -9.73 -22.98
C TRP A 29 -11.86 -8.67 -22.59
N GLY A 30 -12.62 -8.14 -23.55
CA GLY A 30 -13.66 -7.17 -23.30
C GLY A 30 -13.12 -5.85 -22.72
N LYS A 31 -13.67 -5.46 -21.58
CA LYS A 31 -13.45 -4.13 -21.00
C LYS A 31 -12.12 -3.93 -20.26
N PHE A 32 -11.38 -4.99 -19.96
CA PHE A 32 -10.13 -4.93 -19.19
C PHE A 32 -8.94 -5.31 -20.07
N THR A 33 -8.55 -4.41 -20.94
CA THR A 33 -7.53 -4.67 -21.96
C THR A 33 -6.17 -4.13 -21.64
N ASN A 34 -6.05 -3.16 -20.73
CA ASN A 34 -4.77 -2.60 -20.31
C ASN A 34 -4.33 -3.13 -18.96
N GLN A 35 -3.02 -3.41 -18.85
CA GLN A 35 -2.38 -3.88 -17.62
C GLN A 35 -1.24 -2.94 -17.27
N ASP A 36 -1.18 -2.54 -16.02
CA ASP A 36 0.00 -1.94 -15.44
C ASP A 36 0.65 -2.96 -14.48
N ARG A 37 1.97 -3.13 -14.61
CA ARG A 37 2.75 -4.08 -13.83
C ARG A 37 3.81 -3.34 -13.07
N ALA A 38 3.75 -3.40 -11.75
CA ALA A 38 4.66 -2.73 -10.86
C ALA A 38 5.35 -3.73 -9.92
N PHE A 39 6.60 -3.46 -9.60
CA PHE A 39 7.33 -4.13 -8.55
C PHE A 39 7.59 -3.14 -7.43
N SER A 40 7.52 -3.62 -6.20
CA SER A 40 7.89 -2.83 -5.03
C SER A 40 8.80 -3.64 -4.13
N ALA A 41 9.71 -2.97 -3.45
CA ALA A 41 10.54 -3.59 -2.43
C ALA A 41 10.65 -2.69 -1.19
N ARG A 42 10.70 -3.33 -0.03
CA ARG A 42 10.91 -2.69 1.26
C ARG A 42 12.03 -3.39 2.01
N LEU A 43 13.04 -2.61 2.36
CA LEU A 43 14.17 -3.08 3.14
C LEU A 43 14.11 -2.48 4.54
N ARG A 44 13.94 -3.32 5.54
CA ARG A 44 14.00 -2.89 6.94
C ARG A 44 15.47 -2.73 7.36
N LEU A 45 15.89 -1.48 7.48
CA LEU A 45 17.25 -1.11 7.89
C LEU A 45 17.44 -1.25 9.41
N TRP A 46 16.37 -0.98 10.16
CA TRP A 46 16.39 -1.03 11.63
C TRP A 46 15.06 -1.58 12.14
N LYS A 47 15.15 -2.54 13.07
CA LYS A 47 13.96 -3.09 13.73
C LYS A 47 13.56 -2.22 14.93
N GLU A 48 12.27 -2.00 15.12
CA GLU A 48 11.73 -1.33 16.30
C GLU A 48 12.20 -2.03 17.59
N GLY A 49 12.62 -1.24 18.58
CA GLY A 49 13.08 -1.74 19.86
C GLY A 49 14.42 -2.49 19.83
N TRP A 50 15.16 -2.50 18.71
CA TRP A 50 16.38 -3.30 18.58
C TRP A 50 17.49 -2.87 19.55
N TRP A 51 17.65 -1.59 19.80
CA TRP A 51 18.63 -1.09 20.75
C TRP A 51 18.01 -0.76 22.11
N LYS A 52 16.92 0.03 22.07
CA LYS A 52 16.13 0.43 23.25
C LYS A 52 14.66 0.45 22.87
N GLU A 53 13.75 0.26 23.83
CA GLU A 53 12.30 0.20 23.59
C GLU A 53 11.74 1.38 22.80
N TRP A 54 12.32 2.58 22.99
CA TRP A 54 11.88 3.78 22.27
C TRP A 54 12.38 3.87 20.83
N THR A 55 13.38 3.04 20.41
CA THR A 55 13.91 3.11 19.05
C THR A 55 12.87 2.71 18.01
N PRO A 56 12.68 3.52 16.95
CA PRO A 56 11.69 3.23 15.91
C PRO A 56 12.21 2.17 14.93
N GLN A 57 11.32 1.64 14.13
CA GLN A 57 11.66 0.92 12.91
C GLN A 57 12.05 1.90 11.81
N ILE A 58 13.03 1.55 10.98
CA ILE A 58 13.44 2.33 9.80
C ILE A 58 13.37 1.43 8.58
N VAL A 59 12.67 1.89 7.54
CA VAL A 59 12.45 1.17 6.29
C VAL A 59 12.83 2.06 5.11
N LEU A 60 13.66 1.53 4.22
CA LEU A 60 13.86 2.08 2.88
C LEU A 60 12.92 1.34 1.93
N GLY A 61 12.13 2.08 1.18
CA GLY A 61 11.20 1.51 0.22
C GLY A 61 11.33 2.12 -1.16
N LEU A 62 10.93 1.33 -2.13
CA LEU A 62 10.82 1.75 -3.52
C LEU A 62 9.60 1.08 -4.13
N ASP A 63 8.84 1.86 -4.85
CA ASP A 63 7.69 1.41 -5.61
C ASP A 63 7.94 1.70 -7.08
N ASP A 64 7.66 0.71 -7.91
CA ASP A 64 7.72 0.76 -9.37
C ASP A 64 8.98 1.43 -9.98
N PRO A 65 10.19 1.00 -9.60
CA PRO A 65 11.43 1.62 -10.07
C PRO A 65 11.77 1.28 -11.52
N THR A 66 11.14 0.27 -12.10
CA THR A 66 11.57 -0.37 -13.35
C THR A 66 10.53 -0.32 -14.46
N SER A 67 9.40 0.33 -14.26
CA SER A 67 8.41 0.48 -15.32
C SER A 67 8.97 1.31 -16.47
N HIS A 68 9.11 0.66 -17.62
CA HIS A 68 9.52 1.31 -18.85
C HIS A 68 8.33 1.65 -19.72
N ALA A 69 8.29 2.90 -20.10
CA ALA A 69 7.19 3.52 -20.78
C ALA A 69 7.01 3.14 -22.25
N ASP A 70 8.00 2.53 -22.86
CA ASP A 70 8.09 2.63 -24.31
C ASP A 70 7.30 1.55 -25.09
N HIS A 71 7.06 0.38 -24.51
CA HIS A 71 6.39 -0.70 -25.24
C HIS A 71 5.57 -1.59 -24.30
N GLY A 72 4.40 -1.13 -23.94
CA GLY A 72 3.39 -2.12 -23.60
C GLY A 72 3.01 -2.32 -22.17
N GLY A 73 2.95 -1.32 -21.44
CA GLY A 73 2.15 -1.32 -20.24
C GLY A 73 0.83 -0.59 -20.43
N GLY A 74 -0.12 -0.88 -19.58
CA GLY A 74 -1.41 -0.23 -19.61
C GLY A 74 -1.30 1.26 -19.31
N GLU A 75 -2.11 2.04 -20.00
CA GLU A 75 -2.27 3.45 -19.67
C GLU A 75 -3.19 3.58 -18.45
N LEU A 76 -2.65 4.00 -17.34
CA LEU A 76 -3.47 4.37 -16.17
C LEU A 76 -4.09 5.77 -16.31
N VAL A 77 -3.63 6.56 -17.28
CA VAL A 77 -4.12 7.91 -17.55
C VAL A 77 -4.74 7.95 -18.94
N ALA A 78 -6.03 8.19 -19.00
CA ALA A 78 -6.76 8.34 -20.26
C ALA A 78 -6.14 9.47 -21.11
N GLY A 79 -5.82 9.14 -22.37
CA GLY A 79 -5.27 10.11 -23.34
C GLY A 79 -3.75 10.20 -23.39
N ASN A 80 -3.01 9.45 -22.59
CA ASN A 80 -1.56 9.41 -22.72
C ASN A 80 -1.12 8.26 -23.64
N THR A 81 -0.92 8.54 -24.90
CA THR A 81 -0.51 7.57 -25.91
C THR A 81 0.98 7.18 -25.84
N SER A 82 1.75 7.76 -24.93
CA SER A 82 3.20 7.53 -24.83
C SER A 82 3.59 6.32 -23.99
N GLY A 83 2.64 5.53 -23.53
CA GLY A 83 2.91 4.26 -22.84
C GLY A 83 3.72 4.38 -21.56
N SER A 84 3.53 5.44 -20.79
CA SER A 84 4.30 5.67 -19.57
C SER A 84 3.64 5.01 -18.36
N ASN A 85 4.24 3.96 -17.84
CA ASN A 85 3.72 3.19 -16.71
C ASN A 85 4.31 3.57 -15.35
N ASN A 86 5.12 4.60 -15.28
CA ASN A 86 5.78 5.04 -14.05
C ASN A 86 4.85 5.84 -13.14
N TYR A 87 3.55 5.62 -13.18
CA TYR A 87 2.59 6.36 -12.38
C TYR A 87 2.88 6.29 -10.89
N ALA A 88 3.35 5.15 -10.42
CA ALA A 88 3.60 4.87 -9.01
C ALA A 88 5.07 4.98 -8.60
N THR A 89 5.98 5.39 -9.51
CA THR A 89 7.42 5.44 -9.18
C THR A 89 7.69 6.39 -8.04
N ARG A 90 8.11 5.83 -6.92
CA ARG A 90 8.51 6.57 -5.72
C ARG A 90 9.53 5.83 -4.90
N TYR A 91 10.34 6.59 -4.20
CA TYR A 91 11.34 6.13 -3.23
C TYR A 91 11.04 6.78 -1.91
N TYR A 92 11.21 6.07 -0.81
CA TYR A 92 10.93 6.65 0.50
C TYR A 92 11.80 6.07 1.60
N LEU A 93 12.04 6.89 2.60
CA LEU A 93 12.59 6.47 3.87
C LEU A 93 11.52 6.70 4.93
N ALA A 94 11.09 5.62 5.58
CA ALA A 94 10.02 5.65 6.56
C ALA A 94 10.52 5.28 7.96
N VAL A 95 9.95 5.94 8.94
CA VAL A 95 10.17 5.70 10.36
C VAL A 95 8.84 5.37 11.00
N THR A 96 8.78 4.30 11.77
CA THR A 96 7.55 3.82 12.43
C THR A 96 7.81 3.54 13.90
N LYS A 97 6.89 3.96 14.75
CA LYS A 97 6.87 3.62 16.18
C LYS A 97 5.48 3.16 16.60
N HIS A 98 5.43 2.06 17.35
CA HIS A 98 4.19 1.56 17.95
C HIS A 98 4.19 1.84 19.46
N LEU A 99 3.01 2.21 19.95
CA LEU A 99 2.71 2.45 21.34
C LEU A 99 1.60 1.49 21.78
N ASN A 100 1.92 0.62 22.72
CA ASN A 100 0.98 -0.38 23.22
C ASN A 100 0.21 0.16 24.42
N PHE A 101 -1.12 0.12 24.35
CA PHE A 101 -2.03 0.44 25.44
C PHE A 101 -2.65 -0.85 25.96
N GLN A 102 -2.27 -1.24 27.16
CA GLN A 102 -2.72 -2.48 27.76
C GLN A 102 -4.26 -2.57 27.77
N ASN A 103 -4.81 -3.68 27.29
CA ASN A 103 -6.26 -3.96 27.20
C ASN A 103 -7.09 -3.00 26.32
N ILE A 104 -6.43 -2.19 25.49
CA ILE A 104 -7.12 -1.25 24.61
C ILE A 104 -6.70 -1.49 23.15
N GLY A 105 -5.39 -1.47 22.90
CA GLY A 105 -4.88 -1.64 21.54
C GLY A 105 -3.47 -1.13 21.34
N GLU A 106 -3.07 -1.09 20.09
CA GLU A 106 -1.77 -0.61 19.62
C GLU A 106 -1.96 0.59 18.69
N TRP A 107 -1.26 1.65 18.99
CA TRP A 107 -1.21 2.85 18.15
C TRP A 107 0.10 2.92 17.40
N GLY A 108 0.03 2.90 16.07
CA GLY A 108 1.16 3.10 15.18
C GLY A 108 1.23 4.55 14.70
N VAL A 109 2.43 5.11 14.74
CA VAL A 109 2.74 6.44 14.19
C VAL A 109 3.85 6.29 13.17
N HIS A 110 3.65 6.88 11.99
CA HIS A 110 4.52 6.74 10.84
C HIS A 110 4.88 8.12 10.29
N ALA A 111 6.14 8.28 9.92
CA ALA A 111 6.62 9.43 9.17
C ALA A 111 7.53 8.95 8.06
N ALA A 112 7.45 9.56 6.90
CA ALA A 112 8.33 9.25 5.79
C ALA A 112 8.73 10.50 5.02
N PHE A 113 9.85 10.41 4.33
CA PHE A 113 10.21 11.36 3.29
C PHE A 113 10.12 10.63 1.96
N VAL A 114 9.33 11.17 1.04
CA VAL A 114 8.98 10.55 -0.23
C VAL A 114 9.56 11.37 -1.38
N TYR A 115 10.24 10.69 -2.28
CA TYR A 115 10.63 11.21 -3.59
C TYR A 115 9.82 10.50 -4.67
N GLY A 116 8.88 11.22 -5.28
CA GLY A 116 8.10 10.75 -6.42
C GLY A 116 8.76 11.18 -7.72
N ASN A 117 8.98 10.22 -8.62
CA ASN A 117 9.68 10.41 -9.90
C ASN A 117 8.91 9.74 -11.03
N ALA A 118 7.60 9.81 -11.01
CA ALA A 118 6.77 9.25 -12.07
C ALA A 118 6.93 10.05 -13.37
N LYS A 119 7.19 9.37 -14.47
CA LYS A 119 7.36 10.00 -15.79
C LYS A 119 6.03 10.65 -16.24
N GLY A 120 6.12 11.86 -16.74
CA GLY A 120 4.93 12.62 -17.17
C GLY A 120 4.14 13.25 -16.04
N MET A 121 4.61 13.14 -14.79
CA MET A 121 4.02 13.78 -13.63
C MET A 121 5.01 14.75 -12.98
N GLU A 122 4.50 15.68 -12.18
CA GLU A 122 5.37 16.56 -11.39
C GLU A 122 6.20 15.74 -10.40
N HIS A 123 7.51 15.92 -10.45
CA HIS A 123 8.41 15.32 -9.48
C HIS A 123 8.24 16.03 -8.14
N TYR A 124 8.17 15.26 -7.06
CA TYR A 124 7.98 15.84 -5.73
C TYR A 124 8.93 15.24 -4.70
N LYS A 125 9.29 16.08 -3.73
CA LYS A 125 10.04 15.68 -2.53
C LYS A 125 9.27 16.23 -1.34
N ARG A 126 8.54 15.36 -0.65
CA ARG A 126 7.60 15.79 0.40
C ARG A 126 7.60 14.83 1.59
N PRO A 127 7.32 15.33 2.80
CA PRO A 127 7.04 14.46 3.91
C PRO A 127 5.69 13.75 3.71
N SER A 128 5.59 12.58 4.31
CA SER A 128 4.36 11.79 4.44
C SER A 128 4.19 11.39 5.90
N PHE A 129 2.97 11.34 6.38
CA PHE A 129 2.64 10.99 7.75
C PHE A 129 1.48 10.02 7.76
N GLY A 130 1.52 9.07 8.67
CA GLY A 130 0.44 8.12 8.84
C GLY A 130 0.25 7.74 10.29
N THR A 131 -0.93 7.26 10.59
CA THR A 131 -1.25 6.68 11.89
C THR A 131 -2.23 5.54 11.72
N ASN A 132 -2.11 4.55 12.58
CA ASN A 132 -3.11 3.49 12.66
C ASN A 132 -3.40 3.13 14.12
N PHE A 133 -4.58 2.62 14.36
CA PHE A 133 -4.98 2.10 15.66
C PHE A 133 -5.62 0.72 15.50
N ARG A 134 -4.99 -0.30 16.08
CA ARG A 134 -5.50 -1.66 16.13
C ARG A 134 -6.04 -1.95 17.52
N PHE A 135 -7.30 -2.33 17.60
CA PHE A 135 -7.92 -2.70 18.86
C PHE A 135 -7.39 -4.03 19.39
N ALA A 136 -7.21 -4.12 20.70
CA ALA A 136 -6.77 -5.33 21.41
C ALA A 136 -7.42 -5.40 22.81
N PHE A 137 -8.75 -5.50 22.82
CA PHE A 137 -9.52 -5.66 24.06
C PHE A 137 -9.43 -7.09 24.60
N PRO A 138 -9.62 -7.30 25.91
CA PRO A 138 -9.85 -8.63 26.47
C PRO A 138 -11.05 -9.30 25.80
N GLU A 139 -10.89 -10.52 25.34
CA GLU A 139 -11.93 -11.26 24.59
C GLU A 139 -13.04 -11.80 25.51
N THR A 140 -13.70 -10.93 26.22
CA THR A 140 -14.78 -11.29 27.18
C THR A 140 -16.17 -11.34 26.54
N SER A 141 -16.32 -10.74 25.35
CA SER A 141 -17.59 -10.68 24.64
C SER A 141 -17.42 -10.84 23.13
N ILE A 142 -18.51 -11.10 22.41
CA ILE A 142 -18.53 -11.14 20.95
C ILE A 142 -18.14 -9.77 20.36
N ILE A 143 -18.54 -8.69 21.02
CA ILE A 143 -18.23 -7.33 20.59
C ILE A 143 -16.72 -7.05 20.68
N SER A 144 -16.07 -7.42 21.80
CA SER A 144 -14.64 -7.25 21.97
C SER A 144 -13.83 -8.08 20.94
N LYS A 145 -14.26 -9.32 20.68
CA LYS A 145 -13.66 -10.16 19.64
C LYS A 145 -13.79 -9.55 18.25
N ALA A 146 -14.96 -9.03 17.91
CA ALA A 146 -15.19 -8.36 16.63
C ALA A 146 -14.35 -7.09 16.50
N ALA A 147 -14.27 -6.28 17.56
CA ALA A 147 -13.46 -5.05 17.57
C ALA A 147 -11.98 -5.32 17.37
N ASN A 148 -11.43 -6.41 17.94
CA ASN A 148 -10.02 -6.78 17.82
C ASN A 148 -9.57 -7.10 16.37
N GLY A 149 -10.51 -7.38 15.47
CA GLY A 149 -10.24 -7.52 14.05
C GLY A 149 -10.00 -6.21 13.33
N LEU A 150 -10.33 -5.07 13.94
CA LEU A 150 -10.35 -3.76 13.30
C LEU A 150 -9.03 -3.00 13.53
N ASN A 151 -8.47 -2.48 12.44
CA ASN A 151 -7.36 -1.55 12.41
C ASN A 151 -7.79 -0.31 11.61
N LEU A 152 -7.89 0.83 12.27
CA LEU A 152 -8.23 2.11 11.66
C LEU A 152 -6.96 2.80 11.18
N MET A 153 -7.00 3.45 10.03
CA MET A 153 -5.84 4.08 9.41
C MET A 153 -6.18 5.47 8.89
N ALA A 154 -5.23 6.38 9.02
CA ALA A 154 -5.27 7.68 8.39
C ALA A 154 -3.87 8.06 7.95
N GLU A 155 -3.75 8.66 6.76
CA GLU A 155 -2.46 9.06 6.23
C GLU A 155 -2.54 10.34 5.39
N TYR A 156 -1.43 11.02 5.33
CA TYR A 156 -1.08 11.97 4.29
C TYR A 156 0.07 11.38 3.48
N ASP A 157 -0.19 10.93 2.28
CA ASP A 157 0.75 10.18 1.43
C ASP A 157 1.71 11.07 0.62
N ALA A 158 2.00 12.28 1.11
CA ALA A 158 2.75 13.34 0.43
C ALA A 158 1.94 14.07 -0.68
N ARG A 159 0.73 13.67 -0.98
CA ARG A 159 -0.14 14.27 -2.00
C ARG A 159 -1.57 14.46 -1.52
N THR A 160 -2.16 13.44 -0.92
CA THR A 160 -3.57 13.40 -0.51
C THR A 160 -3.71 12.90 0.92
N CYS A 161 -4.81 13.28 1.56
CA CYS A 161 -5.20 12.70 2.84
C CYS A 161 -6.15 11.53 2.60
N ASN A 162 -5.84 10.39 3.17
CA ASN A 162 -6.58 9.16 3.01
C ASN A 162 -6.99 8.64 4.39
N VAL A 163 -8.14 8.01 4.47
CA VAL A 163 -8.60 7.32 5.66
C VAL A 163 -9.11 5.95 5.27
N GLY A 164 -8.91 4.98 6.12
CA GLY A 164 -9.32 3.62 5.81
C GLY A 164 -9.35 2.72 7.02
N PHE A 165 -9.65 1.48 6.77
CA PHE A 165 -9.57 0.42 7.77
C PHE A 165 -9.18 -0.90 7.14
N GLU A 166 -8.57 -1.75 7.94
CA GLU A 166 -8.40 -3.18 7.69
C GLU A 166 -9.21 -3.94 8.73
N TYR A 167 -9.96 -4.94 8.29
CA TYR A 167 -10.66 -5.85 9.17
C TYR A 167 -10.19 -7.27 8.95
N SER A 168 -9.59 -7.87 9.98
CA SER A 168 -9.05 -9.23 9.93
C SER A 168 -10.11 -10.26 10.29
N PHE A 169 -10.38 -11.16 9.34
CA PHE A 169 -11.22 -12.32 9.54
C PHE A 169 -10.34 -13.57 9.75
N TRP A 170 -10.92 -14.57 10.41
CA TRP A 170 -10.38 -15.91 10.48
C TRP A 170 -8.87 -15.98 10.76
N LYS A 171 -8.49 -15.47 11.93
CA LYS A 171 -7.09 -15.50 12.39
C LYS A 171 -6.08 -14.84 11.44
N ASP A 172 -6.47 -13.75 10.82
CA ASP A 172 -5.63 -12.98 9.90
C ASP A 172 -5.34 -13.63 8.53
N TYR A 173 -6.02 -14.73 8.19
CA TYR A 173 -5.89 -15.33 6.86
C TYR A 173 -6.62 -14.54 5.78
N VAL A 174 -7.70 -13.87 6.12
CA VAL A 174 -8.51 -13.06 5.21
C VAL A 174 -8.72 -11.69 5.83
N ASN A 175 -8.31 -10.65 5.12
CA ASN A 175 -8.48 -9.27 5.56
C ASN A 175 -9.28 -8.49 4.52
N LEU A 176 -10.29 -7.76 4.99
CA LEU A 176 -10.99 -6.75 4.22
C LEU A 176 -10.27 -5.42 4.40
N VAL A 177 -9.91 -4.77 3.31
CA VAL A 177 -9.32 -3.43 3.32
C VAL A 177 -10.27 -2.48 2.60
N ALA A 178 -10.49 -1.31 3.17
CA ALA A 178 -11.24 -0.26 2.53
C ALA A 178 -10.62 1.10 2.83
N GLU A 179 -10.60 1.97 1.83
CA GLU A 179 -9.98 3.28 1.87
C GLU A 179 -10.86 4.31 1.16
N LEU A 180 -10.87 5.50 1.69
CA LEU A 180 -11.40 6.69 1.06
C LEU A 180 -10.25 7.66 0.77
N ASN A 181 -9.84 7.71 -0.48
CA ASN A 181 -8.75 8.53 -0.95
C ASN A 181 -9.26 9.96 -1.20
N ASN A 182 -8.55 10.94 -0.60
CA ASN A 182 -8.87 12.37 -0.67
C ASN A 182 -10.35 12.70 -0.35
N GLY A 183 -11.01 11.89 0.47
CA GLY A 183 -12.42 12.04 0.80
C GLY A 183 -13.41 11.84 -0.37
N LYS A 184 -12.95 11.32 -1.51
CA LYS A 184 -13.76 11.23 -2.74
C LYS A 184 -13.76 9.86 -3.40
N TYR A 185 -12.60 9.20 -3.44
CA TYR A 185 -12.44 7.99 -4.21
C TYR A 185 -12.36 6.80 -3.28
N PHE A 186 -13.35 5.94 -3.40
CA PHE A 186 -13.39 4.69 -2.63
C PHE A 186 -12.55 3.62 -3.33
N SER A 187 -11.73 2.94 -2.55
CA SER A 187 -11.07 1.69 -2.94
C SER A 187 -11.27 0.64 -1.86
N GLY A 188 -11.28 -0.61 -2.27
CA GLY A 188 -11.42 -1.72 -1.32
C GLY A 188 -11.01 -3.04 -1.94
N GLY A 189 -10.69 -3.99 -1.09
CA GLY A 189 -10.22 -5.29 -1.53
C GLY A 189 -10.17 -6.33 -0.42
N LEU A 190 -9.90 -7.57 -0.84
CA LEU A 190 -9.63 -8.68 0.06
C LEU A 190 -8.14 -9.05 -0.06
N VAL A 191 -7.50 -9.22 1.09
CA VAL A 191 -6.11 -9.68 1.19
C VAL A 191 -6.11 -11.06 1.82
N PHE A 192 -5.55 -12.02 1.11
CA PHE A 192 -5.36 -13.38 1.60
C PHE A 192 -3.91 -13.56 2.04
N LYS A 193 -3.70 -13.97 3.28
CA LYS A 193 -2.36 -14.22 3.84
C LYS A 193 -2.11 -15.71 3.97
N VAL A 194 -0.98 -16.16 3.47
CA VAL A 194 -0.50 -17.54 3.63
C VAL A 194 0.79 -17.50 4.43
N HIS A 195 0.80 -18.20 5.56
CA HIS A 195 1.99 -18.32 6.40
C HIS A 195 2.77 -19.56 5.97
N LEU A 196 3.90 -19.36 5.31
CA LEU A 196 4.83 -20.44 5.00
C LEU A 196 5.65 -20.75 6.26
N LYS A 197 5.68 -22.02 6.63
CA LYS A 197 6.50 -22.51 7.75
C LYS A 197 7.92 -22.79 7.29
#